data_667a24abdea119b6ebbb62fd574f7f74
#
_entry.id   667a24abdea119b6ebbb62fd574f7f74
#
_cell.length_a   1.000
_cell.length_b   1.000
_cell.length_c   1.000
_cell.angle_alpha   90.00
_cell.angle_beta   90.00
_cell.angle_gamma   90.00
#
_symmetry.space_group_name_H-M   'P 1'
#
loop_
_entity.id
_entity.type
_entity.pdbx_description
1 polymer ?
#
loop_
_entity_poly.entity_id
_entity_poly.type
_entity_poly.pdbx_seq_one_letter_code
_entity_poly.pdbx_strand_id
1 'polypeptide(L)'
;MALDQLGQHIKTLRKERNWSQQHLAEMAGLDRTTLGMLERNSYTDIGIRKVQRVLELLDKTLVIANAGLPTLDDLQQQAQG
;
A
#
# COMPACT_ATOMS: atom_id res chain seq x y z
N MET A 1 -0.37 7.30 -5.43
CA MET A 1 0.27 7.10 -4.12
C MET A 1 1.77 7.02 -4.32
N ALA A 2 2.53 7.86 -3.62
CA ALA A 2 3.98 7.78 -3.66
C ALA A 2 4.46 6.65 -2.74
N LEU A 3 5.62 6.08 -3.06
CA LEU A 3 6.16 4.97 -2.26
C LEU A 3 6.42 5.37 -0.80
N ASP A 4 6.79 6.63 -0.58
CA ASP A 4 7.03 7.12 0.79
C ASP A 4 5.76 7.25 1.61
N GLN A 5 4.59 7.17 0.97
CA GLN A 5 3.30 7.21 1.66
C GLN A 5 2.68 5.82 1.83
N LEU A 6 3.19 4.83 1.11
CA LEU A 6 2.61 3.49 1.11
C LEU A 6 2.60 2.87 2.50
N GLY A 7 3.73 2.94 3.20
CA GLY A 7 3.84 2.38 4.53
C GLY A 7 2.89 3.03 5.52
N GLN A 8 2.76 4.36 5.45
CA GLN A 8 1.85 5.09 6.33
C GLN A 8 0.39 4.70 6.06
N HIS A 9 0.02 4.55 4.81
CA HIS A 9 -1.34 4.09 4.47
C HIS A 9 -1.61 2.71 5.01
N ILE A 10 -0.66 1.80 4.87
CA ILE A 10 -0.82 0.44 5.40
C ILE A 10 -1.00 0.47 6.92
N LYS A 11 -0.16 1.24 7.60
CA LYS A 11 -0.25 1.36 9.06
C LYS A 11 -1.59 1.92 9.50
N THR A 12 -2.06 2.98 8.85
CA THR A 12 -3.33 3.61 9.18
C THR A 12 -4.49 2.64 8.98
N LEU A 13 -4.54 1.97 7.83
CA LEU A 13 -5.61 1.02 7.53
C LEU A 13 -5.60 -0.16 8.49
N ARG A 14 -4.41 -0.63 8.87
CA ARG A 14 -4.27 -1.69 9.85
C ARG A 14 -4.84 -1.28 11.21
N LYS A 15 -4.46 -0.08 11.66
CA LYS A 15 -4.91 0.41 12.96
C LYS A 15 -6.42 0.66 12.99
N GLU A 16 -6.98 1.11 11.89
CA GLU A 16 -8.43 1.30 11.78
C GLU A 16 -9.18 -0.01 12.01
N ARG A 17 -8.55 -1.15 11.69
CA ARG A 17 -9.11 -2.48 11.89
C ARG A 17 -8.78 -3.07 13.25
N ASN A 18 -8.05 -2.35 14.07
CA ASN A 18 -7.58 -2.82 15.38
C ASN A 18 -6.70 -4.07 15.26
N TRP A 19 -5.94 -4.16 14.16
CA TRP A 19 -5.03 -5.28 13.93
C TRP A 19 -3.62 -4.93 14.40
N SER A 20 -2.94 -5.89 15.03
CA SER A 20 -1.53 -5.75 15.34
C SER A 20 -0.68 -6.01 14.09
N GLN A 21 0.57 -5.58 14.11
CA GLN A 21 1.51 -5.92 13.04
C GLN A 21 1.64 -7.44 12.90
N GLN A 22 1.72 -8.14 14.04
CA GLN A 22 1.83 -9.59 14.02
C GLN A 22 0.64 -10.24 13.32
N HIS A 23 -0.57 -9.75 13.61
CA HIS A 23 -1.78 -10.30 13.02
C HIS A 23 -1.81 -10.10 11.51
N LEU A 24 -1.54 -8.88 11.03
CA LEU A 24 -1.54 -8.60 9.60
C LEU A 24 -0.42 -9.39 8.89
N ALA A 25 0.75 -9.46 9.52
CA ALA A 25 1.86 -10.21 8.94
C ALA A 25 1.50 -11.69 8.77
N GLU A 26 0.89 -12.28 9.78
CA GLU A 26 0.46 -13.69 9.71
C GLU A 26 -0.54 -13.91 8.59
N MET A 27 -1.54 -13.04 8.46
CA MET A 27 -2.52 -13.16 7.40
C MET A 27 -1.89 -13.01 6.02
N ALA A 28 -0.89 -12.16 5.90
CA ALA A 28 -0.22 -11.89 4.62
C ALA A 28 0.88 -12.91 4.30
N GLY A 29 1.19 -13.82 5.23
CA GLY A 29 2.28 -14.76 5.02
C GLY A 29 3.66 -14.12 5.10
N LEU A 30 3.79 -13.05 5.88
CA LEU A 30 5.04 -12.33 6.10
C LEU A 30 5.46 -12.48 7.55
N ASP A 31 6.76 -12.26 7.80
CA ASP A 31 7.17 -12.09 9.20
C ASP A 31 6.86 -10.64 9.64
N ARG A 32 6.76 -10.47 10.95
CA ARG A 32 6.44 -9.17 11.53
C ARG A 32 7.50 -8.12 11.20
N THR A 33 8.77 -8.52 11.13
CA THR A 33 9.87 -7.61 10.81
C THR A 33 9.71 -7.03 9.41
N THR A 34 9.36 -7.87 8.44
CA THR A 34 9.13 -7.42 7.07
C THR A 34 7.97 -6.43 7.00
N LEU A 35 6.88 -6.73 7.67
CA LEU A 35 5.74 -5.81 7.70
C LEU A 35 6.11 -4.50 8.38
N GLY A 36 6.85 -4.55 9.48
CA GLY A 36 7.31 -3.35 10.15
C GLY A 36 8.18 -2.48 9.26
N MET A 37 9.05 -3.09 8.48
CA MET A 37 9.87 -2.38 7.52
C MET A 37 9.02 -1.73 6.43
N LEU A 38 8.01 -2.44 5.94
CA LEU A 38 7.10 -1.90 4.95
C LEU A 38 6.36 -0.67 5.47
N GLU A 39 5.87 -0.72 6.71
CA GLU A 39 5.14 0.39 7.32
C GLU A 39 6.02 1.61 7.56
N ARG A 40 7.32 1.40 7.77
CA ARG A 40 8.26 2.50 7.98
C ARG A 40 8.90 3.00 6.70
N ASN A 41 8.55 2.42 5.55
CA ASN A 41 9.20 2.71 4.27
C ASN A 41 10.71 2.42 4.32
N SER A 42 11.10 1.45 5.12
CA SER A 42 12.49 1.05 5.32
C SER A 42 12.80 -0.26 4.60
N TYR A 43 12.14 -0.50 3.51
CA TYR A 43 12.29 -1.73 2.74
C TYR A 43 13.26 -1.52 1.59
N THR A 44 14.02 -2.54 1.28
CA THR A 44 14.94 -2.50 0.15
C THR A 44 14.47 -3.41 -0.97
N ASP A 45 13.93 -4.55 -0.65
CA ASP A 45 13.60 -5.54 -1.68
C ASP A 45 12.44 -6.43 -1.23
N ILE A 46 11.28 -5.81 -1.08
CA ILE A 46 10.07 -6.56 -0.78
C ILE A 46 9.35 -6.82 -2.09
N GLY A 47 9.09 -8.08 -2.41
CA GLY A 47 8.45 -8.45 -3.66
C GLY A 47 7.07 -7.80 -3.80
N ILE A 48 6.74 -7.42 -5.04
CA ILE A 48 5.46 -6.75 -5.34
C ILE A 48 4.26 -7.59 -4.92
N ARG A 49 4.36 -8.92 -5.02
CA ARG A 49 3.27 -9.80 -4.63
C ARG A 49 2.99 -9.75 -3.13
N LYS A 50 4.03 -9.60 -2.32
CA LYS A 50 3.88 -9.46 -0.88
C LYS A 50 3.17 -8.16 -0.53
N VAL A 51 3.56 -7.07 -1.18
CA VAL A 51 2.92 -5.77 -1.00
C VAL A 51 1.45 -5.86 -1.41
N GLN A 52 1.18 -6.46 -2.57
CA GLN A 52 -0.18 -6.60 -3.07
C GLN A 52 -1.05 -7.41 -2.10
N ARG A 53 -0.51 -8.49 -1.54
CA ARG A 53 -1.27 -9.31 -0.57
C ARG A 53 -1.64 -8.52 0.67
N VAL A 54 -0.71 -7.70 1.19
CA VAL A 54 -1.00 -6.84 2.33
C VAL A 54 -2.14 -5.87 1.99
N LEU A 55 -2.06 -5.24 0.82
CA LEU A 55 -3.07 -4.28 0.41
C LEU A 55 -4.43 -4.94 0.20
N GLU A 56 -4.47 -6.13 -0.38
CA GLU A 56 -5.73 -6.85 -0.57
C GLU A 56 -6.42 -7.15 0.76
N LEU A 57 -5.64 -7.51 1.78
CA LEU A 57 -6.19 -7.74 3.12
C LEU A 57 -6.76 -6.47 3.73
N LEU A 58 -6.36 -5.33 3.23
CA LEU A 58 -6.84 -4.02 3.67
C LEU A 58 -7.87 -3.44 2.69
N ASP A 59 -8.40 -4.25 1.78
CA ASP A 59 -9.38 -3.87 0.75
C ASP A 59 -8.85 -2.78 -0.18
N LYS A 60 -7.55 -2.83 -0.48
CA LYS A 60 -6.90 -1.90 -1.39
C LYS A 60 -6.19 -2.66 -2.50
N THR A 61 -5.80 -1.95 -3.53
CA THR A 61 -5.03 -2.53 -4.62
C THR A 61 -4.04 -1.51 -5.16
N LEU A 62 -3.02 -2.01 -5.84
CA LEU A 62 -2.08 -1.14 -6.53
C LEU A 62 -2.64 -0.80 -7.90
N VAL A 63 -2.54 0.45 -8.27
CA VAL A 63 -2.90 0.90 -9.61
C VAL A 63 -1.76 1.72 -10.19
N ILE A 64 -1.64 1.71 -11.51
CA ILE A 64 -0.67 2.53 -12.21
C ILE A 64 -1.29 3.90 -12.45
N ALA A 65 -0.58 4.93 -12.03
CA ALA A 65 -1.04 6.30 -12.19
C ALA A 65 0.14 7.16 -12.63
N ASN A 66 -0.17 8.31 -13.21
CA ASN A 66 0.86 9.26 -13.63
C ASN A 66 1.40 9.96 -12.39
N ALA A 67 2.69 9.76 -12.11
CA ALA A 67 3.33 10.35 -10.93
C ALA A 67 3.38 11.87 -11.03
N GLY A 68 2.80 12.55 -10.04
CA GLY A 68 2.79 14.00 -9.97
C GLY A 68 1.99 14.69 -11.07
N LEU A 69 1.16 13.94 -11.80
CA LEU A 69 0.36 14.48 -12.90
C LEU A 69 -1.13 14.48 -12.53
N PRO A 70 -2.00 14.95 -13.44
CA PRO A 70 -3.42 15.08 -13.14
C PRO A 70 -4.07 13.81 -12.61
N THR A 71 -5.13 13.99 -11.85
CA THR A 71 -5.93 12.86 -11.35
C THR A 71 -6.63 12.17 -12.50
N LEU A 72 -7.21 11.01 -12.22
CA LEU A 72 -7.98 10.28 -13.22
C LEU A 72 -9.12 11.15 -13.77
N ASP A 73 -9.79 11.91 -12.92
CA ASP A 73 -10.86 12.80 -13.35
C ASP A 73 -10.34 13.86 -14.34
N ASP A 74 -9.17 14.44 -14.04
CA ASP A 74 -8.55 15.42 -14.93
C ASP A 74 -8.22 14.79 -16.27
N LEU A 75 -7.71 13.56 -16.27
CA LEU A 75 -7.40 12.85 -17.51
C LEU A 75 -8.65 12.55 -18.33
N GLN A 76 -9.75 12.19 -17.67
CA GLN A 76 -11.00 11.94 -18.34
C GLN A 76 -11.55 13.20 -18.98
N GLN A 77 -11.43 14.33 -18.32
CA GLN A 77 -11.84 15.61 -18.88
C GLN A 77 -11.02 15.96 -20.11
N GLN A 78 -9.71 15.71 -20.06
CA GLN A 78 -8.86 15.94 -21.23
C GLN A 78 -9.26 15.05 -22.41
N ALA A 79 -9.64 13.82 -22.13
CA ALA A 79 -10.05 12.89 -23.18
C ALA A 79 -11.35 13.31 -23.84
N GLN A 80 -12.20 14.03 -23.13
CA GLN A 80 -13.48 14.50 -23.62
C GLN A 80 -13.35 15.82 -24.37
N GLY A 81 -12.31 16.54 -24.09
CA GLY A 81 -12.06 17.82 -24.68
C GLY A 81 -11.28 17.74 -25.97
#